data_d19d2503a585ec3785243fdd83b55f9b
#
_entry.id   d19d2503a585ec3785243fdd83b55f9b
#
_cell.length_a   1.000
_cell.length_b   1.000
_cell.length_c   1.000
_cell.angle_alpha   90.00
_cell.angle_beta   90.00
_cell.angle_gamma   90.00
#
_symmetry.space_group_name_H-M   'P 1'
#
loop_
_entity.id
_entity.type
_entity.pdbx_description
1 polymer ?
#
loop_
_entity_poly.entity_id
_entity_poly.type
_entity_poly.pdbx_seq_one_letter_code
_entity_poly.pdbx_strand_id
1 'polypeptide(L)'
;MSFNTFGRIFRFTTWGESHGPALGAIVDGCPPGLPLSEDDIQPFLDKRRPGTSKFTTQRQEPDAVRILSGVFEGRTTGTPISLMIENVDQRSKDYSEVAKAYRPGHADYAYDAKYGFRDYRGGGRSSARETAARVAAGAVARGVMPEVSILAYVVEIGGDAINRDNFEASQIDKNPFFCPDEAAAARWEILIDDARKAGSSLGAIIECVATGVPAGWGAPLYAKLDSELASAMMSINAVKAVEIGAGFDAARLRGEENADPMRPGTNAPQFLANNAGGIAGGISTGQPVIVRVAFKPTSSIMTPVETITTQGESTDIVTKGRHDPCVGIRGTPVVAAMMALVLADQKLLHRAQCG
;
A
#
# COMPACT_ATOMS: atom_id res chain seq x y z
N MET A 1 24.68 -3.59 -1.16
CA MET A 1 23.69 -3.33 -0.08
C MET A 1 22.31 -3.64 -0.59
N SER A 2 21.46 -4.25 0.22
CA SER A 2 20.04 -4.46 -0.07
C SER A 2 19.19 -3.51 0.77
N PHE A 3 18.10 -3.01 0.17
CA PHE A 3 17.21 -2.05 0.81
C PHE A 3 15.89 -2.76 1.22
N ASN A 4 15.91 -3.47 2.36
CA ASN A 4 14.74 -4.15 2.91
C ASN A 4 14.19 -3.46 4.16
N THR A 5 14.77 -2.32 4.54
CA THR A 5 14.39 -1.51 5.70
C THR A 5 13.91 -0.15 5.22
N PHE A 6 12.81 0.35 5.77
CA PHE A 6 12.24 1.67 5.55
C PHE A 6 12.04 2.38 6.89
N GLY A 7 12.11 3.73 6.89
CA GLY A 7 12.04 4.58 8.08
C GLY A 7 13.40 4.89 8.70
N ARG A 8 13.43 5.85 9.62
CA ARG A 8 14.65 6.33 10.29
C ARG A 8 14.66 6.03 11.78
N ILE A 9 13.69 6.56 12.55
CA ILE A 9 13.49 6.24 13.97
C ILE A 9 12.49 5.09 14.08
N PHE A 10 11.26 5.27 13.59
CA PHE A 10 10.32 4.17 13.44
C PHE A 10 10.60 3.48 12.11
N ARG A 11 11.29 2.37 12.17
CA ARG A 11 11.72 1.65 10.98
C ARG A 11 11.24 0.21 11.00
N PHE A 12 11.04 -0.34 9.82
CA PHE A 12 10.67 -1.74 9.68
C PHE A 12 11.47 -2.41 8.56
N THR A 13 11.80 -3.68 8.78
CA THR A 13 12.46 -4.54 7.79
C THR A 13 11.54 -5.69 7.48
N THR A 14 11.19 -5.88 6.19
CA THR A 14 10.37 -7.02 5.77
C THR A 14 11.24 -8.17 5.26
N TRP A 15 10.80 -9.40 5.50
CA TRP A 15 11.48 -10.62 5.10
C TRP A 15 10.49 -11.68 4.61
N GLY A 16 10.99 -12.73 3.98
CA GLY A 16 10.21 -13.86 3.46
C GLY A 16 9.68 -13.66 2.04
N GLU A 17 9.37 -14.76 1.37
CA GLU A 17 8.92 -14.87 0.00
C GLU A 17 7.50 -15.43 -0.09
N SER A 18 6.85 -15.21 -1.24
CA SER A 18 5.46 -15.64 -1.51
C SER A 18 5.24 -17.14 -1.32
N HIS A 19 6.25 -17.97 -1.62
CA HIS A 19 6.20 -19.42 -1.54
C HIS A 19 7.23 -19.99 -0.55
N GLY A 20 7.82 -19.15 0.29
CA GLY A 20 8.58 -19.56 1.47
C GLY A 20 7.66 -20.05 2.60
N PRO A 21 8.22 -20.55 3.71
CA PRO A 21 7.42 -21.04 4.85
C PRO A 21 6.63 -19.95 5.55
N ALA A 22 7.18 -18.75 5.62
CA ALA A 22 6.58 -17.60 6.27
C ALA A 22 7.10 -16.30 5.67
N LEU A 23 6.46 -15.20 6.04
CA LEU A 23 6.93 -13.84 5.83
C LEU A 23 6.69 -13.03 7.11
N GLY A 24 7.33 -11.88 7.23
CA GLY A 24 7.13 -11.04 8.40
C GLY A 24 7.84 -9.71 8.32
N ALA A 25 7.80 -9.01 9.44
CA ALA A 25 8.50 -7.75 9.64
C ALA A 25 9.18 -7.71 11.00
N ILE A 26 10.31 -7.00 11.05
CA ILE A 26 10.89 -6.51 12.30
C ILE A 26 10.63 -5.02 12.36
N VAL A 27 9.88 -4.58 13.37
CA VAL A 27 9.65 -3.16 13.67
C VAL A 27 10.60 -2.74 14.78
N ASP A 28 11.37 -1.69 14.53
CA ASP A 28 12.34 -1.13 15.49
C ASP A 28 12.06 0.36 15.71
N GLY A 29 12.42 0.88 16.89
CA GLY A 29 12.16 2.27 17.27
C GLY A 29 10.73 2.57 17.71
N CYS A 30 9.91 1.55 17.94
CA CYS A 30 8.60 1.73 18.54
C CYS A 30 8.76 2.13 20.02
N PRO A 31 8.11 3.23 20.50
CA PRO A 31 8.17 3.64 21.88
C PRO A 31 7.68 2.55 22.84
N PRO A 32 8.28 2.41 24.06
CA PRO A 32 7.80 1.46 25.06
C PRO A 32 6.47 1.87 25.68
N GLY A 33 5.75 0.89 26.24
CA GLY A 33 4.53 1.09 27.02
C GLY A 33 3.24 1.23 26.23
N LEU A 34 3.29 1.16 24.88
CA LEU A 34 2.09 1.18 24.05
C LEU A 34 1.35 -0.17 24.16
N PRO A 35 0.01 -0.18 24.29
CA PRO A 35 -0.78 -1.41 24.19
C PRO A 35 -0.56 -2.07 22.82
N LEU A 36 -0.29 -3.37 22.79
CA LEU A 36 -0.13 -4.13 21.56
C LEU A 36 -0.32 -5.63 21.81
N SER A 37 -1.20 -6.21 21.00
CA SER A 37 -1.45 -7.64 20.89
C SER A 37 -1.67 -8.02 19.43
N GLU A 38 -1.76 -9.31 19.14
CA GLU A 38 -2.14 -9.80 17.81
C GLU A 38 -3.53 -9.30 17.39
N ASP A 39 -4.47 -9.17 18.33
CA ASP A 39 -5.83 -8.68 18.08
C ASP A 39 -5.87 -7.21 17.63
N ASP A 40 -4.87 -6.41 17.98
CA ASP A 40 -4.73 -5.03 17.51
C ASP A 40 -4.23 -4.95 16.06
N ILE A 41 -3.59 -6.01 15.55
CA ILE A 41 -3.01 -6.08 14.21
C ILE A 41 -3.94 -6.81 13.25
N GLN A 42 -4.56 -7.90 13.68
CA GLN A 42 -5.31 -8.84 12.84
C GLN A 42 -6.42 -8.17 12.01
N PRO A 43 -7.23 -7.21 12.51
CA PRO A 43 -8.28 -6.56 11.73
C PRO A 43 -7.76 -5.85 10.46
N PHE A 44 -6.54 -5.33 10.48
CA PHE A 44 -5.92 -4.70 9.30
C PHE A 44 -5.48 -5.76 8.27
N LEU A 45 -4.96 -6.89 8.74
CA LEU A 45 -4.61 -8.02 7.89
C LEU A 45 -5.84 -8.66 7.27
N ASP A 46 -6.95 -8.76 7.99
CA ASP A 46 -8.22 -9.30 7.49
C ASP A 46 -8.77 -8.49 6.31
N LYS A 47 -8.63 -7.17 6.33
CA LYS A 47 -8.99 -6.32 5.20
C LYS A 47 -8.10 -6.54 3.97
N ARG A 48 -6.83 -6.92 4.17
CA ARG A 48 -5.83 -7.12 3.09
C ARG A 48 -5.80 -8.55 2.57
N ARG A 49 -6.11 -9.56 3.37
CA ARG A 49 -5.89 -10.97 3.04
C ARG A 49 -6.53 -11.37 1.71
N PRO A 50 -5.96 -12.39 1.00
CA PRO A 50 -6.56 -12.92 -0.22
C PRO A 50 -7.85 -13.71 0.08
N GLY A 51 -8.70 -13.91 -0.94
CA GLY A 51 -9.89 -14.73 -0.82
C GLY A 51 -11.07 -14.09 -0.07
N THR A 52 -11.07 -12.77 0.12
CA THR A 52 -12.15 -12.05 0.81
C THR A 52 -13.41 -11.90 -0.04
N SER A 53 -13.28 -11.97 -1.38
CA SER A 53 -14.40 -11.85 -2.30
C SER A 53 -14.13 -12.58 -3.63
N LYS A 54 -15.17 -12.73 -4.47
CA LYS A 54 -15.05 -13.29 -5.84
C LYS A 54 -14.21 -12.37 -6.78
N PHE A 55 -13.92 -11.13 -6.37
CA PHE A 55 -13.16 -10.13 -7.14
C PHE A 55 -11.67 -10.07 -6.75
N THR A 56 -11.25 -10.90 -5.80
CA THR A 56 -9.85 -11.05 -5.40
C THR A 56 -9.35 -12.45 -5.75
N THR A 57 -8.03 -12.67 -5.60
CA THR A 57 -7.43 -13.99 -5.84
C THR A 57 -8.12 -15.09 -5.03
N GLN A 58 -8.22 -16.28 -5.61
CA GLN A 58 -8.77 -17.48 -4.94
C GLN A 58 -7.79 -18.14 -3.95
N ARG A 59 -6.57 -17.62 -3.78
CA ARG A 59 -5.65 -18.05 -2.74
C ARG A 59 -6.30 -17.76 -1.38
N GLN A 60 -6.22 -18.72 -0.46
CA GLN A 60 -6.79 -18.58 0.88
C GLN A 60 -5.67 -18.61 1.91
N GLU A 61 -5.42 -17.46 2.52
CA GLU A 61 -4.46 -17.30 3.61
C GLU A 61 -5.18 -16.65 4.79
N PRO A 62 -5.06 -17.18 5.99
CA PRO A 62 -5.66 -16.57 7.17
C PRO A 62 -4.94 -15.26 7.53
N ASP A 63 -3.69 -15.09 7.07
CA ASP A 63 -2.79 -13.99 7.43
C ASP A 63 -2.72 -13.80 8.97
N ALA A 64 -2.80 -14.92 9.72
CA ALA A 64 -2.71 -14.89 11.17
C ALA A 64 -1.32 -14.41 11.60
N VAL A 65 -1.28 -13.28 12.28
CA VAL A 65 -0.04 -12.70 12.78
C VAL A 65 0.34 -13.31 14.13
N ARG A 66 1.65 -13.47 14.33
CA ARG A 66 2.23 -13.82 15.63
C ARG A 66 3.28 -12.78 16.00
N ILE A 67 3.22 -12.30 17.24
CA ILE A 67 4.25 -11.44 17.84
C ILE A 67 5.27 -12.36 18.55
N LEU A 68 6.53 -12.31 18.10
CA LEU A 68 7.57 -13.19 18.62
C LEU A 68 8.51 -12.48 19.60
N SER A 69 8.53 -11.15 19.63
CA SER A 69 9.36 -10.34 20.53
C SER A 69 8.85 -8.91 20.63
N GLY A 70 9.39 -8.13 21.55
CA GLY A 70 9.15 -6.69 21.68
C GLY A 70 7.86 -6.33 22.41
N VAL A 71 7.13 -7.31 22.96
CA VAL A 71 5.91 -7.11 23.76
C VAL A 71 6.01 -7.93 25.06
N PHE A 72 5.65 -7.33 26.17
CA PHE A 72 5.55 -7.97 27.48
C PHE A 72 4.30 -7.47 28.19
N GLU A 73 3.49 -8.38 28.72
CA GLU A 73 2.21 -8.09 29.40
C GLU A 73 1.29 -7.14 28.58
N GLY A 74 1.21 -7.38 27.25
CA GLY A 74 0.37 -6.61 26.34
C GLY A 74 0.87 -5.18 26.05
N ARG A 75 2.15 -4.89 26.32
CA ARG A 75 2.77 -3.58 26.07
C ARG A 75 4.09 -3.72 25.36
N THR A 76 4.37 -2.76 24.46
CA THR A 76 5.67 -2.66 23.80
C THR A 76 6.79 -2.41 24.80
N THR A 77 7.96 -3.02 24.56
CA THR A 77 9.11 -2.92 25.47
C THR A 77 10.15 -1.88 25.03
N GLY A 78 10.02 -1.32 23.82
CA GLY A 78 11.03 -0.46 23.21
C GLY A 78 12.14 -1.25 22.50
N THR A 79 12.09 -2.59 22.52
CA THR A 79 13.00 -3.47 21.77
C THR A 79 12.35 -3.89 20.45
N PRO A 80 13.09 -4.50 19.50
CA PRO A 80 12.53 -4.89 18.22
C PRO A 80 11.32 -5.82 18.33
N ILE A 81 10.21 -5.43 17.65
CA ILE A 81 8.99 -6.21 17.57
C ILE A 81 9.08 -7.10 16.34
N SER A 82 9.10 -8.42 16.54
CA SER A 82 9.12 -9.40 15.45
C SER A 82 7.71 -9.90 15.17
N LEU A 83 7.26 -9.69 13.93
CA LEU A 83 5.96 -10.10 13.41
C LEU A 83 6.16 -11.21 12.38
N MET A 84 5.43 -12.33 12.53
CA MET A 84 5.49 -13.47 11.61
C MET A 84 4.09 -13.85 11.13
N ILE A 85 3.99 -14.20 9.84
CA ILE A 85 2.78 -14.67 9.18
C ILE A 85 3.16 -15.91 8.36
N GLU A 86 2.57 -17.05 8.67
CA GLU A 86 2.80 -18.30 7.95
C GLU A 86 2.15 -18.30 6.56
N ASN A 87 2.77 -18.99 5.58
CA ASN A 87 2.19 -19.26 4.28
C ASN A 87 1.59 -20.68 4.30
N VAL A 88 0.26 -20.78 4.17
CA VAL A 88 -0.45 -22.06 4.28
C VAL A 88 -1.02 -22.57 2.96
N ASP A 89 -1.32 -21.70 1.98
CA ASP A 89 -1.91 -22.07 0.68
C ASP A 89 -0.98 -21.72 -0.49
N GLN A 90 0.26 -22.19 -0.44
CA GLN A 90 1.22 -22.07 -1.54
C GLN A 90 1.11 -23.28 -2.50
N ARG A 91 1.09 -23.03 -3.83
CA ARG A 91 1.03 -24.07 -4.86
C ARG A 91 2.14 -23.86 -5.90
N SER A 92 3.31 -24.46 -5.67
CA SER A 92 4.49 -24.28 -6.51
C SER A 92 4.36 -24.91 -7.90
N LYS A 93 3.45 -25.88 -8.11
CA LYS A 93 3.25 -26.58 -9.39
C LYS A 93 2.70 -25.68 -10.52
N ASP A 94 2.08 -24.53 -10.17
CA ASP A 94 1.43 -23.65 -11.14
C ASP A 94 2.43 -22.74 -11.91
N TYR A 95 3.74 -22.86 -11.64
CA TYR A 95 4.76 -21.92 -12.15
C TYR A 95 5.77 -22.54 -13.14
N SER A 96 5.51 -23.72 -13.72
CA SER A 96 6.44 -24.39 -14.62
C SER A 96 6.78 -23.58 -15.89
N GLU A 97 5.79 -22.90 -16.48
CA GLU A 97 5.98 -22.06 -17.66
C GLU A 97 6.73 -20.75 -17.32
N VAL A 98 6.44 -20.18 -16.14
CA VAL A 98 7.13 -18.97 -15.64
C VAL A 98 8.61 -19.24 -15.33
N ALA A 99 8.98 -20.50 -15.08
CA ALA A 99 10.38 -20.89 -14.91
C ALA A 99 11.18 -20.75 -16.20
N LYS A 100 10.53 -20.92 -17.38
CA LYS A 100 11.17 -20.97 -18.68
C LYS A 100 11.11 -19.68 -19.48
N ALA A 101 10.13 -18.80 -19.19
CA ALA A 101 9.91 -17.56 -19.89
C ALA A 101 9.62 -16.40 -18.92
N TYR A 102 9.84 -15.17 -19.37
CA TYR A 102 9.60 -13.97 -18.56
C TYR A 102 8.19 -13.45 -18.78
N ARG A 103 7.48 -13.14 -17.71
CA ARG A 103 6.17 -12.45 -17.80
C ARG A 103 6.38 -10.99 -18.17
N PRO A 104 5.82 -10.49 -19.28
CA PRO A 104 5.86 -9.06 -19.63
C PRO A 104 5.25 -8.20 -18.50
N GLY A 105 5.90 -7.10 -18.19
CA GLY A 105 5.46 -6.19 -17.12
C GLY A 105 5.59 -6.74 -15.69
N HIS A 106 6.17 -7.93 -15.50
CA HIS A 106 6.55 -8.50 -14.21
C HIS A 106 8.04 -8.28 -13.92
N ALA A 107 8.49 -8.54 -12.70
CA ALA A 107 9.89 -8.36 -12.30
C ALA A 107 10.82 -9.51 -12.71
N ASP A 108 10.34 -10.53 -13.41
CA ASP A 108 11.07 -11.76 -13.69
C ASP A 108 12.44 -11.51 -14.33
N TYR A 109 12.47 -10.80 -15.46
CA TYR A 109 13.70 -10.44 -16.16
C TYR A 109 14.63 -9.57 -15.30
N ALA A 110 14.06 -8.56 -14.63
CA ALA A 110 14.85 -7.63 -13.82
C ALA A 110 15.53 -8.32 -12.63
N TYR A 111 14.90 -9.34 -12.05
CA TYR A 111 15.51 -10.14 -10.97
C TYR A 111 16.66 -11.01 -11.49
N ASP A 112 16.49 -11.69 -12.62
CA ASP A 112 17.57 -12.47 -13.23
C ASP A 112 18.74 -11.57 -13.64
N ALA A 113 18.46 -10.42 -14.25
CA ALA A 113 19.50 -9.47 -14.65
C ALA A 113 20.26 -8.86 -13.45
N LYS A 114 19.58 -8.67 -12.30
CA LYS A 114 20.21 -8.08 -11.12
C LYS A 114 20.93 -9.09 -10.25
N TYR A 115 20.32 -10.26 -10.01
CA TYR A 115 20.80 -11.22 -9.02
C TYR A 115 21.41 -12.47 -9.65
N GLY A 116 21.30 -12.66 -10.97
CA GLY A 116 21.80 -13.82 -11.70
C GLY A 116 20.88 -15.05 -11.64
N PHE A 117 19.88 -15.04 -10.78
CA PHE A 117 18.84 -16.06 -10.66
C PHE A 117 17.62 -15.51 -9.91
N ARG A 118 16.49 -16.19 -10.03
CA ARG A 118 15.27 -15.84 -9.31
C ARG A 118 14.53 -17.04 -8.75
N ASP A 119 13.77 -16.85 -7.68
CA ASP A 119 12.69 -17.77 -7.32
C ASP A 119 11.48 -17.47 -8.22
N TYR A 120 11.24 -18.33 -9.22
CA TYR A 120 10.11 -18.19 -10.14
C TYR A 120 8.76 -18.50 -9.50
N ARG A 121 8.73 -19.14 -8.32
CA ARG A 121 7.49 -19.51 -7.62
C ARG A 121 6.81 -18.27 -7.05
N GLY A 122 5.73 -17.84 -7.71
CA GLY A 122 4.94 -16.66 -7.28
C GLY A 122 5.67 -15.32 -7.30
N GLY A 123 6.89 -15.25 -7.85
CA GLY A 123 7.67 -14.02 -7.97
C GLY A 123 8.45 -13.62 -6.70
N GLY A 124 8.59 -14.50 -5.72
CA GLY A 124 9.41 -14.25 -4.52
C GLY A 124 9.04 -12.94 -3.79
N ARG A 125 10.02 -12.05 -3.60
CA ARG A 125 9.85 -10.73 -2.97
C ARG A 125 9.08 -9.72 -3.84
N SER A 126 8.97 -9.92 -5.16
CA SER A 126 8.18 -9.04 -6.04
C SER A 126 6.67 -9.31 -5.97
N SER A 127 6.26 -10.36 -5.26
CA SER A 127 4.86 -10.72 -5.08
C SER A 127 4.14 -9.76 -4.13
N ALA A 128 2.88 -9.43 -4.43
CA ALA A 128 2.01 -8.67 -3.52
C ALA A 128 1.79 -9.36 -2.16
N ARG A 129 2.17 -10.63 -2.00
CA ARG A 129 2.12 -11.35 -0.72
C ARG A 129 2.96 -10.66 0.38
N GLU A 130 4.10 -10.10 0.02
CA GLU A 130 5.02 -9.37 0.89
C GLU A 130 4.31 -8.23 1.63
N THR A 131 3.30 -7.60 1.03
CA THR A 131 2.59 -6.48 1.64
C THR A 131 1.82 -6.82 2.91
N ALA A 132 1.59 -8.10 3.24
CA ALA A 132 1.02 -8.49 4.53
C ALA A 132 1.94 -8.06 5.69
N ALA A 133 3.25 -8.20 5.53
CA ALA A 133 4.22 -7.74 6.52
C ALA A 133 4.18 -6.21 6.73
N ARG A 134 3.95 -5.44 5.64
CA ARG A 134 3.78 -3.98 5.73
C ARG A 134 2.52 -3.59 6.47
N VAL A 135 1.41 -4.30 6.22
CA VAL A 135 0.13 -4.04 6.92
C VAL A 135 0.26 -4.35 8.40
N ALA A 136 0.92 -5.45 8.76
CA ALA A 136 1.19 -5.77 10.17
C ALA A 136 2.04 -4.69 10.86
N ALA A 137 3.13 -4.24 10.21
CA ALA A 137 3.97 -3.15 10.73
C ALA A 137 3.21 -1.81 10.80
N GLY A 138 2.34 -1.53 9.82
CA GLY A 138 1.48 -0.34 9.78
C GLY A 138 0.47 -0.30 10.92
N ALA A 139 -0.04 -1.45 11.36
CA ALA A 139 -0.91 -1.53 12.53
C ALA A 139 -0.15 -1.12 13.81
N VAL A 140 1.09 -1.58 13.99
CA VAL A 140 1.95 -1.14 15.10
C VAL A 140 2.19 0.37 15.05
N ALA A 141 2.46 0.92 13.83
CA ALA A 141 2.68 2.36 13.64
C ALA A 141 1.48 3.22 14.07
N ARG A 142 0.25 2.75 13.86
CA ARG A 142 -0.97 3.45 14.32
C ARG A 142 -1.01 3.63 15.83
N GLY A 143 -0.49 2.67 16.60
CA GLY A 143 -0.39 2.78 18.06
C GLY A 143 0.53 3.93 18.53
N VAL A 144 1.47 4.37 17.70
CA VAL A 144 2.37 5.51 18.01
C VAL A 144 1.64 6.86 17.89
N MET A 145 0.56 6.92 17.10
CA MET A 145 -0.16 8.16 16.78
C MET A 145 -1.69 7.96 16.84
N PRO A 146 -2.25 7.67 18.03
CA PRO A 146 -3.68 7.40 18.20
C PRO A 146 -4.58 8.60 17.84
N GLU A 147 -4.03 9.82 17.78
CA GLU A 147 -4.69 11.05 17.36
C GLU A 147 -4.90 11.13 15.84
N VAL A 148 -4.20 10.31 15.04
CA VAL A 148 -4.28 10.34 13.58
C VAL A 148 -5.24 9.27 13.08
N SER A 149 -6.23 9.68 12.30
CA SER A 149 -7.12 8.76 11.57
C SER A 149 -6.67 8.65 10.11
N ILE A 150 -6.56 7.43 9.61
CA ILE A 150 -6.14 7.14 8.22
C ILE A 150 -7.23 6.32 7.54
N LEU A 151 -7.76 6.86 6.44
CA LEU A 151 -8.76 6.24 5.60
C LEU A 151 -8.22 6.10 4.17
N ALA A 152 -8.27 4.89 3.60
CA ALA A 152 -7.92 4.64 2.21
C ALA A 152 -9.10 3.99 1.49
N TYR A 153 -9.33 4.39 0.25
CA TYR A 153 -10.44 3.93 -0.57
C TYR A 153 -10.10 4.01 -2.06
N VAL A 154 -10.80 3.21 -2.85
CA VAL A 154 -10.63 3.21 -4.30
C VAL A 154 -11.47 4.31 -4.90
N VAL A 155 -10.86 5.09 -5.80
CA VAL A 155 -11.53 6.21 -6.51
C VAL A 155 -11.72 5.93 -7.98
N GLU A 156 -11.01 4.93 -8.54
CA GLU A 156 -11.13 4.57 -9.96
C GLU A 156 -10.71 3.12 -10.17
N ILE A 157 -11.43 2.39 -11.01
CA ILE A 157 -11.04 1.07 -11.54
C ILE A 157 -11.20 1.05 -13.04
N GLY A 158 -10.11 0.72 -13.78
CA GLY A 158 -10.15 0.53 -15.22
C GLY A 158 -10.59 1.75 -16.04
N GLY A 159 -10.40 2.96 -15.49
CA GLY A 159 -10.81 4.22 -16.13
C GLY A 159 -12.22 4.68 -15.71
N ASP A 160 -12.98 3.90 -14.94
CA ASP A 160 -14.26 4.31 -14.38
C ASP A 160 -14.07 4.88 -12.98
N ALA A 161 -14.28 6.18 -12.81
CA ALA A 161 -14.11 6.90 -11.56
C ALA A 161 -15.41 6.99 -10.74
N ILE A 162 -15.28 7.20 -9.42
CA ILE A 162 -16.40 7.57 -8.56
C ILE A 162 -16.94 8.95 -8.92
N ASN A 163 -18.21 9.20 -8.61
CA ASN A 163 -18.70 10.56 -8.51
C ASN A 163 -18.40 11.10 -7.09
N ARG A 164 -17.59 12.16 -6.99
CA ARG A 164 -17.21 12.77 -5.72
C ARG A 164 -18.41 13.31 -4.92
N ASP A 165 -19.49 13.69 -5.60
CA ASP A 165 -20.72 14.16 -4.94
C ASP A 165 -21.46 13.02 -4.20
N ASN A 166 -21.21 11.76 -4.60
CA ASN A 166 -21.77 10.56 -3.95
C ASN A 166 -20.85 9.97 -2.87
N PHE A 167 -19.82 10.68 -2.46
CA PHE A 167 -18.85 10.17 -1.48
C PHE A 167 -19.51 9.96 -0.12
N GLU A 168 -19.52 8.72 0.34
CA GLU A 168 -19.98 8.33 1.65
C GLU A 168 -18.99 7.38 2.32
N ALA A 169 -18.26 7.83 3.33
CA ALA A 169 -17.23 7.05 4.01
C ALA A 169 -17.77 5.75 4.62
N SER A 170 -19.04 5.74 5.06
CA SER A 170 -19.68 4.56 5.64
C SER A 170 -19.88 3.40 4.64
N GLN A 171 -19.77 3.65 3.33
CA GLN A 171 -19.89 2.64 2.28
C GLN A 171 -18.58 1.88 2.03
N ILE A 172 -17.43 2.45 2.40
CA ILE A 172 -16.10 1.90 2.07
C ILE A 172 -15.94 0.45 2.52
N ASP A 173 -16.34 0.14 3.75
CA ASP A 173 -16.23 -1.22 4.30
C ASP A 173 -17.45 -2.12 3.99
N LYS A 174 -18.48 -1.61 3.28
CA LYS A 174 -19.71 -2.37 2.98
C LYS A 174 -19.70 -3.07 1.62
N ASN A 175 -18.70 -2.79 0.79
CA ASN A 175 -18.55 -3.41 -0.52
C ASN A 175 -17.13 -3.98 -0.70
N PRO A 176 -16.92 -4.93 -1.61
CA PRO A 176 -15.64 -5.61 -1.76
C PRO A 176 -14.55 -4.75 -2.43
N PHE A 177 -14.85 -3.53 -2.84
CA PHE A 177 -13.95 -2.65 -3.57
C PHE A 177 -13.35 -1.53 -2.73
N PHE A 178 -13.74 -1.38 -1.46
CA PHE A 178 -13.43 -0.20 -0.64
C PHE A 178 -13.89 1.09 -1.34
N CYS A 179 -15.06 1.06 -1.96
CA CYS A 179 -15.63 2.16 -2.73
C CYS A 179 -16.53 3.03 -1.87
N PRO A 180 -16.34 4.37 -1.83
CA PRO A 180 -17.24 5.27 -1.11
C PRO A 180 -18.53 5.62 -1.88
N ASP A 181 -18.65 5.24 -3.17
CA ASP A 181 -19.78 5.50 -4.06
C ASP A 181 -20.46 4.17 -4.41
N GLU A 182 -21.67 3.95 -3.90
CA GLU A 182 -22.42 2.70 -4.12
C GLU A 182 -22.72 2.47 -5.61
N ALA A 183 -23.02 3.53 -6.35
CA ALA A 183 -23.31 3.43 -7.79
C ALA A 183 -22.04 3.04 -8.59
N ALA A 184 -20.87 3.56 -8.22
CA ALA A 184 -19.59 3.16 -8.81
C ALA A 184 -19.26 1.71 -8.44
N ALA A 185 -19.49 1.30 -7.21
CA ALA A 185 -19.27 -0.09 -6.78
C ALA A 185 -20.08 -1.09 -7.63
N ALA A 186 -21.35 -0.77 -7.93
CA ALA A 186 -22.20 -1.60 -8.80
C ALA A 186 -21.68 -1.69 -10.25
N ARG A 187 -21.14 -0.61 -10.81
CA ARG A 187 -20.52 -0.61 -12.14
C ARG A 187 -19.22 -1.41 -12.16
N TRP A 188 -18.40 -1.27 -11.11
CA TRP A 188 -17.11 -1.99 -11.00
C TRP A 188 -17.28 -3.49 -10.83
N GLU A 189 -18.37 -3.95 -10.23
CA GLU A 189 -18.71 -5.37 -10.21
C GLU A 189 -18.79 -5.97 -11.61
N ILE A 190 -19.49 -5.30 -12.52
CA ILE A 190 -19.65 -5.70 -13.92
C ILE A 190 -18.30 -5.61 -14.65
N LEU A 191 -17.61 -4.48 -14.52
CA LEU A 191 -16.36 -4.19 -15.21
C LEU A 191 -15.25 -5.23 -14.87
N ILE A 192 -15.12 -5.58 -13.60
CA ILE A 192 -14.12 -6.56 -13.14
C ILE A 192 -14.51 -7.98 -13.58
N ASP A 193 -15.80 -8.33 -13.54
CA ASP A 193 -16.27 -9.64 -13.97
C ASP A 193 -16.05 -9.85 -15.47
N ASP A 194 -16.27 -8.81 -16.29
CA ASP A 194 -16.02 -8.84 -17.72
C ASP A 194 -14.52 -8.96 -18.03
N ALA A 195 -13.67 -8.20 -17.35
CA ALA A 195 -12.22 -8.33 -17.46
C ALA A 195 -11.75 -9.74 -17.09
N ARG A 196 -12.27 -10.31 -16.00
CA ARG A 196 -11.97 -11.67 -15.55
C ARG A 196 -12.39 -12.72 -16.57
N LYS A 197 -13.60 -12.62 -17.16
CA LYS A 197 -14.09 -13.52 -18.22
C LYS A 197 -13.24 -13.43 -19.49
N ALA A 198 -12.75 -12.22 -19.82
CA ALA A 198 -11.84 -12.00 -20.93
C ALA A 198 -10.41 -12.48 -20.65
N GLY A 199 -10.10 -13.01 -19.46
CA GLY A 199 -8.76 -13.44 -19.07
C GLY A 199 -7.78 -12.28 -18.88
N SER A 200 -8.27 -11.07 -18.63
CA SER A 200 -7.52 -9.83 -18.47
C SER A 200 -7.55 -9.31 -17.02
N SER A 201 -7.00 -8.13 -16.78
CA SER A 201 -6.95 -7.47 -15.48
C SER A 201 -7.08 -5.96 -15.62
N LEU A 202 -7.42 -5.28 -14.52
CA LEU A 202 -7.65 -3.83 -14.46
C LEU A 202 -6.71 -3.17 -13.46
N GLY A 203 -6.35 -1.93 -13.74
CA GLY A 203 -5.68 -1.04 -12.80
C GLY A 203 -6.68 -0.34 -11.89
N ALA A 204 -6.18 0.39 -10.89
CA ALA A 204 -6.99 1.18 -9.98
C ALA A 204 -6.23 2.41 -9.49
N ILE A 205 -6.98 3.44 -9.08
CA ILE A 205 -6.45 4.57 -8.30
C ILE A 205 -7.03 4.51 -6.90
N ILE A 206 -6.15 4.62 -5.90
CA ILE A 206 -6.50 4.63 -4.48
C ILE A 206 -6.20 6.01 -3.93
N GLU A 207 -7.13 6.58 -3.19
CA GLU A 207 -6.90 7.78 -2.40
C GLU A 207 -6.79 7.42 -0.92
N CYS A 208 -5.82 8.02 -0.25
CA CYS A 208 -5.58 7.85 1.18
C CYS A 208 -5.53 9.22 1.85
N VAL A 209 -6.33 9.38 2.88
CA VAL A 209 -6.46 10.62 3.64
C VAL A 209 -6.10 10.36 5.09
N ALA A 210 -5.16 11.15 5.63
CA ALA A 210 -4.84 11.15 7.06
C ALA A 210 -5.32 12.47 7.68
N THR A 211 -6.17 12.36 8.69
CA THR A 211 -6.67 13.49 9.48
C THR A 211 -6.11 13.47 10.90
N GLY A 212 -6.05 14.63 11.57
CA GLY A 212 -5.46 14.74 12.89
C GLY A 212 -3.93 14.83 12.90
N VAL A 213 -3.29 14.91 11.72
CA VAL A 213 -1.86 15.19 11.61
C VAL A 213 -1.61 16.64 12.00
N PRO A 214 -0.87 16.94 13.10
CA PRO A 214 -0.60 18.32 13.48
C PRO A 214 0.29 19.03 12.48
N ALA A 215 0.30 20.33 12.47
CA ALA A 215 1.29 21.12 11.73
C ALA A 215 2.69 20.88 12.31
N GLY A 216 3.70 20.74 11.42
CA GLY A 216 5.10 20.68 11.83
C GLY A 216 5.81 19.35 11.57
N TRP A 217 5.12 18.28 11.17
CA TRP A 217 5.80 17.02 10.82
C TRP A 217 6.39 17.10 9.41
N GLY A 218 7.64 16.66 9.27
CA GLY A 218 8.36 16.70 8.02
C GLY A 218 9.62 17.58 8.10
N ALA A 219 10.23 17.83 6.96
CA ALA A 219 11.44 18.65 6.85
C ALA A 219 11.46 19.44 5.53
N PRO A 220 12.21 20.56 5.45
CA PRO A 220 12.09 21.45 4.30
C PRO A 220 12.82 20.99 3.03
N LEU A 221 13.75 20.01 3.10
CA LEU A 221 14.57 19.60 1.97
C LEU A 221 14.56 18.07 1.75
N TYR A 222 15.51 17.35 2.36
CA TYR A 222 15.77 15.94 2.01
C TYR A 222 14.87 14.92 2.70
N ALA A 223 14.08 15.31 3.65
CA ALA A 223 13.10 14.43 4.33
C ALA A 223 11.71 15.08 4.31
N LYS A 224 11.39 15.74 3.21
CA LYS A 224 10.06 16.32 2.99
C LYS A 224 9.00 15.24 3.16
N LEU A 225 7.93 15.58 3.86
CA LEU A 225 6.84 14.63 4.12
C LEU A 225 6.22 14.09 2.82
N ASP A 226 6.03 14.95 1.81
CA ASP A 226 5.55 14.55 0.48
C ASP A 226 6.52 13.56 -0.21
N SER A 227 7.82 13.80 -0.11
CA SER A 227 8.85 12.94 -0.69
C SER A 227 8.91 11.57 -0.01
N GLU A 228 8.83 11.52 1.33
CA GLU A 228 8.80 10.27 2.10
C GLU A 228 7.52 9.47 1.79
N LEU A 229 6.38 10.14 1.71
CA LEU A 229 5.11 9.51 1.31
C LEU A 229 5.19 8.96 -0.12
N ALA A 230 5.69 9.75 -1.08
CA ALA A 230 5.84 9.31 -2.46
C ALA A 230 6.78 8.10 -2.57
N SER A 231 7.92 8.12 -1.87
CA SER A 231 8.87 6.99 -1.80
C SER A 231 8.23 5.74 -1.21
N ALA A 232 7.49 5.88 -0.10
CA ALA A 232 6.80 4.79 0.55
C ALA A 232 5.74 4.16 -0.36
N MET A 233 4.88 4.99 -0.98
CA MET A 233 3.82 4.53 -1.88
C MET A 233 4.39 3.89 -3.15
N MET A 234 5.43 4.49 -3.76
CA MET A 234 6.11 3.94 -4.94
C MET A 234 6.78 2.58 -4.67
N SER A 235 7.13 2.28 -3.41
CA SER A 235 7.69 0.99 -3.01
C SER A 235 6.66 -0.15 -3.00
N ILE A 236 5.36 0.15 -3.07
CA ILE A 236 4.30 -0.86 -3.08
C ILE A 236 4.29 -1.57 -4.45
N ASN A 237 4.18 -2.90 -4.43
CA ASN A 237 4.11 -3.70 -5.65
C ASN A 237 2.99 -3.22 -6.59
N ALA A 238 3.26 -3.14 -7.88
CA ALA A 238 2.36 -2.68 -8.95
C ALA A 238 2.05 -1.17 -8.96
N VAL A 239 2.51 -0.36 -8.03
CA VAL A 239 2.36 1.10 -8.08
C VAL A 239 3.21 1.69 -9.21
N LYS A 240 2.64 2.67 -9.94
CA LYS A 240 3.27 3.34 -11.08
C LYS A 240 3.20 4.86 -11.02
N ALA A 241 2.33 5.44 -10.19
CA ALA A 241 2.28 6.88 -9.96
C ALA A 241 1.80 7.18 -8.53
N VAL A 242 2.23 8.34 -8.03
CA VAL A 242 1.82 8.91 -6.74
C VAL A 242 1.55 10.39 -6.94
N GLU A 243 0.47 10.89 -6.38
CA GLU A 243 0.12 12.30 -6.35
C GLU A 243 -0.11 12.76 -4.91
N ILE A 244 0.26 14.00 -4.61
CA ILE A 244 0.02 14.66 -3.32
C ILE A 244 -0.92 15.84 -3.56
N GLY A 245 -2.01 15.94 -2.82
CA GLY A 245 -3.01 17.01 -2.96
C GLY A 245 -3.58 17.08 -4.37
N ALA A 246 -3.52 18.23 -5.03
CA ALA A 246 -3.99 18.42 -6.41
C ALA A 246 -3.20 17.59 -7.45
N GLY A 247 -1.98 17.11 -7.08
CA GLY A 247 -1.19 16.26 -7.95
C GLY A 247 -0.87 16.91 -9.30
N PHE A 248 -1.10 16.19 -10.41
CA PHE A 248 -0.87 16.71 -11.75
C PHE A 248 -1.80 17.87 -12.13
N ASP A 249 -2.96 18.01 -11.48
CA ASP A 249 -3.87 19.13 -11.75
C ASP A 249 -3.28 20.47 -11.31
N ALA A 250 -2.40 20.50 -10.30
CA ALA A 250 -1.69 21.71 -9.89
C ALA A 250 -0.95 22.39 -11.06
N ALA A 251 -0.43 21.60 -12.02
CA ALA A 251 0.26 22.15 -13.21
C ALA A 251 -0.67 22.85 -14.21
N ARG A 252 -1.99 22.69 -14.08
CA ARG A 252 -3.04 23.27 -14.93
C ARG A 252 -3.68 24.49 -14.31
N LEU A 253 -3.52 24.68 -13.00
CA LEU A 253 -4.08 25.78 -12.23
C LEU A 253 -3.21 27.03 -12.35
N ARG A 254 -3.84 28.19 -12.25
CA ARG A 254 -3.13 29.46 -12.03
C ARG A 254 -2.72 29.57 -10.57
N GLY A 255 -1.78 30.46 -10.28
CA GLY A 255 -1.25 30.64 -8.91
C GLY A 255 -2.33 30.93 -7.88
N GLU A 256 -3.28 31.80 -8.21
CA GLU A 256 -4.44 32.14 -7.36
C GLU A 256 -5.43 30.98 -7.19
N GLU A 257 -5.58 30.11 -8.18
CA GLU A 257 -6.45 28.92 -8.12
C GLU A 257 -5.81 27.79 -7.33
N ASN A 258 -4.46 27.67 -7.41
CA ASN A 258 -3.70 26.66 -6.66
C ASN A 258 -3.41 27.09 -5.22
N ALA A 259 -3.62 28.35 -4.89
CA ALA A 259 -3.40 28.83 -3.54
C ALA A 259 -4.35 28.15 -2.55
N ASP A 260 -3.86 27.92 -1.30
CA ASP A 260 -4.68 27.49 -0.17
C ASP A 260 -4.89 28.69 0.77
N PRO A 261 -5.88 29.57 0.50
CA PRO A 261 -6.07 30.79 1.25
C PRO A 261 -6.37 30.51 2.73
N MET A 262 -5.91 31.37 3.61
CA MET A 262 -6.08 31.22 5.05
C MET A 262 -6.89 32.40 5.63
N ARG A 263 -7.62 32.09 6.70
CA ARG A 263 -8.31 33.10 7.55
C ARG A 263 -7.90 32.89 9.00
N PRO A 264 -8.02 33.92 9.85
CA PRO A 264 -7.86 33.73 11.29
C PRO A 264 -8.84 32.67 11.83
N GLY A 265 -8.29 31.72 12.60
CA GLY A 265 -9.08 30.73 13.35
C GLY A 265 -8.83 30.86 14.86
N THR A 266 -9.53 30.09 15.67
CA THR A 266 -9.45 30.21 17.15
C THR A 266 -8.11 29.69 17.68
N ASN A 267 -7.65 28.51 17.23
CA ASN A 267 -6.41 27.89 17.73
C ASN A 267 -5.37 27.67 16.61
N ALA A 268 -5.79 27.72 15.35
CA ALA A 268 -4.96 27.55 14.18
C ALA A 268 -5.59 28.28 12.99
N PRO A 269 -4.85 28.55 11.91
CA PRO A 269 -5.41 29.09 10.69
C PRO A 269 -6.53 28.21 10.14
N GLN A 270 -7.59 28.82 9.62
CA GLN A 270 -8.60 28.14 8.83
C GLN A 270 -8.22 28.20 7.36
N PHE A 271 -7.89 27.08 6.77
CA PHE A 271 -7.63 26.96 5.34
C PHE A 271 -8.96 26.86 4.58
N LEU A 272 -9.04 27.50 3.41
CA LEU A 272 -10.23 27.53 2.55
C LEU A 272 -10.15 26.54 1.38
N ALA A 273 -8.96 25.99 1.11
CA ALA A 273 -8.69 24.95 0.13
C ALA A 273 -7.56 24.05 0.67
N ASN A 274 -7.29 22.94 0.00
CA ASN A 274 -6.22 22.01 0.35
C ASN A 274 -5.57 21.43 -0.93
N ASN A 275 -5.19 22.30 -1.86
CA ASN A 275 -4.50 21.91 -3.09
C ASN A 275 -3.12 21.30 -2.80
N ALA A 276 -2.45 21.81 -1.76
CA ALA A 276 -1.17 21.27 -1.30
C ALA A 276 -1.28 19.87 -0.65
N GLY A 277 -2.50 19.38 -0.40
CA GLY A 277 -2.71 18.06 0.22
C GLY A 277 -2.17 17.95 1.64
N GLY A 278 -2.29 19.03 2.45
CA GLY A 278 -1.87 19.05 3.84
C GLY A 278 -0.36 19.23 4.05
N ILE A 279 0.43 19.48 2.99
CA ILE A 279 1.89 19.57 3.04
C ILE A 279 2.36 20.81 2.28
N ALA A 280 3.02 21.72 2.97
CA ALA A 280 3.61 22.91 2.37
C ALA A 280 5.12 22.98 2.70
N GLY A 281 5.95 23.16 1.69
CA GLY A 281 7.41 23.17 1.86
C GLY A 281 7.98 21.87 2.45
N GLY A 282 7.26 20.74 2.32
CA GLY A 282 7.67 19.44 2.86
C GLY A 282 7.26 19.18 4.32
N ILE A 283 6.46 20.08 4.90
CA ILE A 283 6.05 20.05 6.31
C ILE A 283 4.51 20.05 6.37
N SER A 284 3.93 19.26 7.27
CA SER A 284 2.48 19.21 7.46
C SER A 284 1.91 20.55 7.93
N THR A 285 0.73 20.91 7.42
CA THR A 285 0.04 22.18 7.70
C THR A 285 -1.01 22.08 8.79
N GLY A 286 -1.35 20.87 9.24
CA GLY A 286 -2.51 20.61 10.10
C GLY A 286 -3.79 20.29 9.33
N GLN A 287 -3.79 20.45 8.00
CA GLN A 287 -4.87 19.99 7.14
C GLN A 287 -4.78 18.47 6.88
N PRO A 288 -5.85 17.83 6.36
CA PRO A 288 -5.79 16.45 5.93
C PRO A 288 -4.64 16.22 4.94
N VAL A 289 -3.80 15.21 5.21
CA VAL A 289 -2.77 14.77 4.26
C VAL A 289 -3.40 13.84 3.25
N ILE A 290 -3.31 14.21 1.95
CA ILE A 290 -4.00 13.52 0.84
C ILE A 290 -2.98 12.98 -0.15
N VAL A 291 -3.03 11.65 -0.39
CA VAL A 291 -2.19 10.94 -1.36
C VAL A 291 -3.06 10.11 -2.28
N ARG A 292 -2.82 10.15 -3.60
CA ARG A 292 -3.39 9.24 -4.58
C ARG A 292 -2.31 8.34 -5.17
N VAL A 293 -2.66 7.07 -5.39
CA VAL A 293 -1.72 6.03 -5.80
C VAL A 293 -2.31 5.22 -6.94
N ALA A 294 -1.63 5.19 -8.10
CA ALA A 294 -2.07 4.43 -9.25
C ALA A 294 -1.42 3.04 -9.28
N PHE A 295 -2.24 2.01 -9.31
CA PHE A 295 -1.86 0.61 -9.48
C PHE A 295 -2.06 0.18 -10.92
N LYS A 296 -1.02 -0.38 -11.55
CA LYS A 296 -1.15 -0.98 -12.87
C LYS A 296 -1.96 -2.28 -12.82
N PRO A 297 -2.56 -2.72 -13.95
CA PRO A 297 -3.15 -4.04 -14.08
C PRO A 297 -2.14 -5.15 -13.71
N THR A 298 -2.65 -6.27 -13.20
CA THR A 298 -1.83 -7.46 -12.92
C THR A 298 -1.21 -8.00 -14.20
N SER A 299 0.11 -8.25 -14.21
CA SER A 299 0.82 -8.77 -15.40
C SER A 299 0.55 -10.25 -15.67
N SER A 300 0.01 -10.97 -14.70
CA SER A 300 -0.30 -12.39 -14.82
C SER A 300 -1.74 -12.55 -15.31
N ILE A 301 -1.92 -12.73 -16.61
CA ILE A 301 -3.21 -12.82 -17.29
C ILE A 301 -3.32 -14.10 -18.12
N MET A 302 -4.57 -14.47 -18.47
CA MET A 302 -4.87 -15.65 -19.27
C MET A 302 -4.84 -15.40 -20.77
N THR A 303 -4.76 -14.13 -21.19
CA THR A 303 -4.54 -13.77 -22.59
C THR A 303 -3.07 -14.01 -22.94
N PRO A 304 -2.75 -14.67 -24.09
CA PRO A 304 -1.38 -14.84 -24.55
C PRO A 304 -0.69 -13.49 -24.76
N VAL A 305 0.54 -13.37 -24.29
CA VAL A 305 1.37 -12.16 -24.46
C VAL A 305 2.74 -12.58 -25.00
N GLU A 306 3.19 -11.90 -26.04
CA GLU A 306 4.51 -12.10 -26.64
C GLU A 306 5.64 -11.79 -25.64
N THR A 307 6.64 -12.67 -25.57
CA THR A 307 7.77 -12.57 -24.65
C THR A 307 8.99 -13.33 -25.17
N ILE A 308 10.00 -13.51 -24.29
CA ILE A 308 11.17 -14.33 -24.54
C ILE A 308 11.34 -15.41 -23.48
N THR A 309 11.95 -16.52 -23.87
CA THR A 309 12.44 -17.55 -22.94
C THR A 309 13.64 -17.02 -22.14
N THR A 310 14.05 -17.77 -21.11
CA THR A 310 15.30 -17.49 -20.36
C THR A 310 16.56 -17.66 -21.22
N GLN A 311 16.46 -18.29 -22.41
CA GLN A 311 17.51 -18.44 -23.40
C GLN A 311 17.50 -17.35 -24.47
N GLY A 312 16.51 -16.41 -24.43
CA GLY A 312 16.39 -15.31 -25.38
C GLY A 312 15.61 -15.63 -26.66
N GLU A 313 14.90 -16.76 -26.73
CA GLU A 313 14.08 -17.15 -27.87
C GLU A 313 12.67 -16.55 -27.77
N SER A 314 12.10 -16.12 -28.90
CA SER A 314 10.71 -15.60 -28.95
C SER A 314 9.70 -16.67 -28.59
N THR A 315 8.71 -16.32 -27.77
CA THR A 315 7.62 -17.21 -27.36
C THR A 315 6.40 -16.37 -26.91
N ASP A 316 5.27 -17.02 -26.72
CA ASP A 316 4.11 -16.46 -26.04
C ASP A 316 3.98 -17.07 -24.65
N ILE A 317 3.50 -16.30 -23.70
CA ILE A 317 3.18 -16.78 -22.36
C ILE A 317 1.73 -16.55 -22.01
N VAL A 318 1.10 -17.57 -21.41
CA VAL A 318 -0.19 -17.49 -20.74
C VAL A 318 0.04 -17.79 -19.27
N THR A 319 -0.21 -16.84 -18.39
CA THR A 319 0.03 -17.05 -16.97
C THR A 319 -1.20 -17.65 -16.31
N LYS A 320 -1.22 -18.99 -16.22
CA LYS A 320 -2.24 -19.70 -15.44
C LYS A 320 -1.96 -19.51 -13.96
N GLY A 321 -3.02 -19.33 -13.15
CA GLY A 321 -2.86 -19.19 -11.71
C GLY A 321 -3.99 -18.37 -11.06
N ARG A 322 -3.87 -18.21 -9.74
CA ARG A 322 -4.85 -17.50 -8.91
C ARG A 322 -4.39 -16.05 -8.71
N HIS A 323 -4.66 -15.19 -9.70
CA HIS A 323 -4.27 -13.78 -9.68
C HIS A 323 -5.46 -12.86 -9.39
N ASP A 324 -5.18 -11.69 -8.83
CA ASP A 324 -6.20 -10.68 -8.61
C ASP A 324 -6.59 -10.05 -9.97
N PRO A 325 -7.87 -9.98 -10.36
CA PRO A 325 -8.29 -9.26 -11.55
C PRO A 325 -8.07 -7.76 -11.43
N CYS A 326 -8.05 -7.23 -10.19
CA CYS A 326 -7.64 -5.87 -9.86
C CYS A 326 -6.87 -5.87 -8.53
N VAL A 327 -5.54 -5.76 -8.61
CA VAL A 327 -4.67 -5.80 -7.42
C VAL A 327 -4.84 -4.57 -6.52
N GLY A 328 -5.33 -3.44 -7.06
CA GLY A 328 -5.56 -2.20 -6.32
C GLY A 328 -6.54 -2.38 -5.16
N ILE A 329 -7.56 -3.24 -5.29
CA ILE A 329 -8.50 -3.53 -4.21
C ILE A 329 -7.74 -3.95 -2.94
N ARG A 330 -6.85 -4.94 -3.05
CA ARG A 330 -6.01 -5.38 -1.94
C ARG A 330 -4.86 -4.43 -1.63
N GLY A 331 -4.54 -3.53 -2.54
CA GLY A 331 -3.60 -2.43 -2.35
C GLY A 331 -4.10 -1.38 -1.37
N THR A 332 -5.41 -1.20 -1.22
CA THR A 332 -6.03 -0.17 -0.38
C THR A 332 -5.55 -0.22 1.08
N PRO A 333 -5.64 -1.34 1.82
CA PRO A 333 -5.09 -1.41 3.18
C PRO A 333 -3.56 -1.29 3.24
N VAL A 334 -2.85 -1.61 2.15
CA VAL A 334 -1.39 -1.43 2.07
C VAL A 334 -1.02 0.04 1.98
N VAL A 335 -1.74 0.83 1.18
CA VAL A 335 -1.57 2.29 1.08
C VAL A 335 -1.80 2.95 2.45
N ALA A 336 -2.88 2.56 3.14
CA ALA A 336 -3.15 3.04 4.50
C ALA A 336 -2.04 2.67 5.50
N ALA A 337 -1.47 1.47 5.40
CA ALA A 337 -0.36 1.02 6.25
C ALA A 337 0.92 1.82 5.97
N MET A 338 1.27 2.08 4.70
CA MET A 338 2.44 2.88 4.35
C MET A 338 2.30 4.33 4.78
N MET A 339 1.10 4.92 4.70
CA MET A 339 0.80 6.24 5.29
C MET A 339 1.09 6.23 6.79
N ALA A 340 0.62 5.22 7.53
CA ALA A 340 0.85 5.10 8.97
C ALA A 340 2.33 4.98 9.31
N LEU A 341 3.08 4.18 8.56
CA LEU A 341 4.52 3.97 8.78
C LEU A 341 5.33 5.27 8.59
N VAL A 342 5.02 6.04 7.53
CA VAL A 342 5.68 7.33 7.30
C VAL A 342 5.32 8.33 8.40
N LEU A 343 4.04 8.47 8.73
CA LEU A 343 3.61 9.46 9.73
C LEU A 343 4.12 9.14 11.13
N ALA A 344 4.21 7.86 11.52
CA ALA A 344 4.81 7.46 12.80
C ALA A 344 6.30 7.82 12.87
N ASP A 345 7.05 7.57 11.80
CA ASP A 345 8.46 7.96 11.72
C ASP A 345 8.62 9.50 11.80
N GLN A 346 7.80 10.24 11.06
CA GLN A 346 7.84 11.71 11.07
C GLN A 346 7.44 12.30 12.45
N LYS A 347 6.47 11.71 13.14
CA LYS A 347 6.13 12.10 14.52
C LYS A 347 7.33 11.95 15.46
N LEU A 348 8.02 10.81 15.40
CA LEU A 348 9.17 10.57 16.27
C LEU A 348 10.38 11.44 15.89
N LEU A 349 10.60 11.69 14.59
CA LEU A 349 11.61 12.65 14.12
C LEU A 349 11.32 14.07 14.63
N HIS A 350 10.07 14.52 14.54
CA HIS A 350 9.63 15.82 15.07
C HIS A 350 9.91 15.92 16.58
N ARG A 351 9.52 14.91 17.35
CA ARG A 351 9.80 14.87 18.80
C ARG A 351 11.29 14.89 19.12
N ALA A 352 12.10 14.21 18.33
CA ALA A 352 13.55 14.19 18.54
C ALA A 352 14.22 15.54 18.26
N GLN A 353 13.62 16.36 17.38
CA GLN A 353 14.17 17.66 16.98
C GLN A 353 13.54 18.82 17.73
N CYS A 354 12.25 18.80 18.01
CA CYS A 354 11.48 19.94 18.51
C CYS A 354 10.95 19.76 19.94
N GLY A 355 11.05 18.56 20.52
CA GLY A 355 10.61 18.27 21.89
C GLY A 355 9.23 17.64 22.02
#